data_882bd7166bd116ae17e66636dde37526
#
_entry.id   882bd7166bd116ae17e66636dde37526
#
_cell.length_a   1.000
_cell.length_b   1.000
_cell.length_c   1.000
_cell.angle_alpha   90.00
_cell.angle_beta   90.00
_cell.angle_gamma   90.00
#
_symmetry.space_group_name_H-M   'P 1'
#
loop_
_entity.id
_entity.type
_entity.pdbx_description
1 polymer ?
#
loop_
_entity_poly.entity_id
_entity_poly.type
_entity_poly.pdbx_seq_one_letter_code
_entity_poly.pdbx_strand_id
1 'polypeptide(L)'
;TNRNVIADDHYKDRKYTGYDITGNICLTMKLAPWLTFKTSYTYDGYYYNDRYHRAKYEANAQEPSLYPYNYEYNSYYRKQTFENVLTFMKDFGKHSVTAMVGNSIISAHQDKSSVSVEGKKTEYDVVGGSLRSSEVPGRFLAQTTTTIDAGIDGTFAGTGTFYNNNRASFFGRFNYSYASRYLLQVTVRSDGSSKFGKNNRWGTFPSVAVGWRISEEDFFPKNTPISNLKFRASWGRLGSESALGYYYAPTMSNSNTQWMSYIQGGNPWAGMSNLYLVNDDLRWETTDTKNIGFDFGLFNNKLSGSLNYYYNTTEDLLIEKVMPPSAGIYNPTVNVGKMVNKGFELELNYGDNINGFDYNIGFNLSSIHNEMLKADPNKVHYGSAWKSDGHFVTQTLIGYPVASFWLYQTDGIFQTDAEAAAYVNSAGERLQPSAKAGDIRFKDVDGKGSIDSGDKVYSGSGIPKVEANLSFSGSYKNFDLSFQFGSAWGHKLYNVNRLYYEGMDAGRNYFTSTMNAWTPQNAGTSMPRAVLGDPNENTRESDRFLENGSFVRLRQVQFGYS
;
A
#
# COMPACT_ATOMS: atom_id res chain seq x y z
N THR A 1 -14.61 -17.12 13.72
CA THR A 1 -15.76 -17.80 13.11
C THR A 1 -15.30 -19.15 12.57
N ASN A 2 -15.86 -20.24 13.07
CA ASN A 2 -15.57 -21.60 12.59
C ASN A 2 -16.32 -21.82 11.27
N ARG A 3 -15.81 -21.26 10.17
CA ARG A 3 -16.37 -21.49 8.84
C ARG A 3 -16.26 -22.96 8.46
N ASN A 4 -17.37 -23.57 8.08
CA ASN A 4 -17.36 -24.89 7.49
C ASN A 4 -17.02 -24.78 5.99
N VAL A 5 -15.74 -24.98 5.68
CA VAL A 5 -15.21 -24.85 4.30
C VAL A 5 -15.88 -25.80 3.32
N ILE A 6 -16.27 -27.01 3.78
CA ILE A 6 -16.96 -28.01 2.95
C ILE A 6 -18.37 -27.53 2.60
N ALA A 7 -19.09 -26.94 3.56
CA ALA A 7 -20.40 -26.36 3.29
C ALA A 7 -20.29 -25.13 2.35
N ASP A 8 -19.26 -24.31 2.52
CA ASP A 8 -19.01 -23.17 1.64
C ASP A 8 -18.78 -23.62 0.19
N ASP A 9 -17.99 -24.66 -0.04
CA ASP A 9 -17.73 -25.21 -1.37
C ASP A 9 -18.99 -25.86 -1.99
N HIS A 10 -19.80 -26.52 -1.18
CA HIS A 10 -20.99 -27.22 -1.66
C HIS A 10 -22.18 -26.30 -1.98
N TYR A 11 -22.38 -25.23 -1.19
CA TYR A 11 -23.56 -24.36 -1.30
C TYR A 11 -23.30 -23.01 -1.96
N LYS A 12 -22.06 -22.74 -2.32
CA LYS A 12 -21.66 -21.51 -3.01
C LYS A 12 -21.05 -21.84 -4.37
N ASP A 13 -21.59 -21.25 -5.39
CA ASP A 13 -21.03 -21.31 -6.75
C ASP A 13 -20.60 -19.91 -7.18
N ARG A 14 -19.38 -19.79 -7.66
CA ARG A 14 -18.86 -18.53 -8.17
C ARG A 14 -18.10 -18.73 -9.45
N LYS A 15 -18.53 -18.02 -10.48
CA LYS A 15 -17.94 -18.09 -11.81
C LYS A 15 -17.40 -16.73 -12.23
N TYR A 16 -16.12 -16.70 -12.56
CA TYR A 16 -15.45 -15.56 -13.14
C TYR A 16 -15.24 -15.76 -14.63
N THR A 17 -15.58 -14.77 -15.42
CA THR A 17 -15.28 -14.74 -16.85
C THR A 17 -14.65 -13.39 -17.17
N GLY A 18 -13.48 -13.39 -17.78
CA GLY A 18 -12.76 -12.18 -18.16
C GLY A 18 -12.12 -12.32 -19.54
N TYR A 19 -12.05 -11.19 -20.23
CA TYR A 19 -11.34 -11.03 -21.50
C TYR A 19 -10.47 -9.80 -21.40
N ASP A 20 -9.16 -9.98 -21.63
CA ASP A 20 -8.18 -8.91 -21.73
C ASP A 20 -7.74 -8.76 -23.16
N ILE A 21 -7.79 -7.55 -23.69
CA ILE A 21 -7.37 -7.21 -25.03
C ILE A 21 -6.36 -6.09 -24.93
N THR A 22 -5.12 -6.36 -25.32
CA THR A 22 -4.07 -5.35 -25.45
C THR A 22 -3.54 -5.35 -26.87
N GLY A 23 -3.52 -4.18 -27.49
CA GLY A 23 -3.00 -3.98 -28.83
C GLY A 23 -2.18 -2.70 -28.94
N ASN A 24 -1.09 -2.76 -29.69
CA ASN A 24 -0.27 -1.59 -30.02
C ASN A 24 0.02 -1.55 -31.52
N ILE A 25 -0.25 -0.40 -32.12
CA ILE A 25 0.12 -0.08 -33.50
C ILE A 25 1.13 1.05 -33.44
N CYS A 26 2.28 0.86 -34.07
CA CYS A 26 3.37 1.81 -34.08
C CYS A 26 3.87 2.03 -35.51
N LEU A 27 3.99 3.28 -35.91
CA LEU A 27 4.60 3.71 -37.15
C LEU A 27 5.86 4.51 -36.83
N THR A 28 7.00 4.06 -37.35
CA THR A 28 8.28 4.77 -37.25
C THR A 28 8.73 5.23 -38.62
N MET A 29 8.91 6.52 -38.81
CA MET A 29 9.34 7.14 -40.04
C MET A 29 10.71 7.80 -39.86
N LYS A 30 11.68 7.40 -40.66
CA LYS A 30 12.99 8.10 -40.77
C LYS A 30 12.85 9.23 -41.76
N LEU A 31 12.64 10.46 -41.26
CA LEU A 31 12.46 11.65 -42.10
C LEU A 31 13.80 12.14 -42.70
N ALA A 32 14.89 11.89 -41.96
CA ALA A 32 16.27 12.09 -42.39
C ALA A 32 17.18 11.13 -41.59
N PRO A 33 18.47 10.94 -41.99
CA PRO A 33 19.38 10.07 -41.23
C PRO A 33 19.53 10.45 -39.73
N TRP A 34 19.25 11.70 -39.42
CA TRP A 34 19.36 12.30 -38.07
C TRP A 34 17.98 12.66 -37.46
N LEU A 35 16.84 12.37 -38.14
CA LEU A 35 15.50 12.76 -37.70
C LEU A 35 14.52 11.63 -37.87
N THR A 36 13.97 11.15 -36.74
CA THR A 36 12.99 10.07 -36.68
C THR A 36 11.70 10.56 -36.04
N PHE A 37 10.56 10.30 -36.70
CA PHE A 37 9.24 10.49 -36.12
C PHE A 37 8.61 9.13 -35.81
N LYS A 38 8.08 8.99 -34.60
CA LYS A 38 7.36 7.82 -34.13
C LYS A 38 5.97 8.22 -33.68
N THR A 39 4.94 7.53 -34.20
CA THR A 39 3.57 7.64 -33.69
C THR A 39 3.09 6.26 -33.26
N SER A 40 2.37 6.19 -32.16
CA SER A 40 1.83 4.94 -31.66
C SER A 40 0.44 5.12 -31.06
N TYR A 41 -0.37 4.10 -31.23
CA TYR A 41 -1.66 3.97 -30.60
C TYR A 41 -1.70 2.66 -29.83
N THR A 42 -2.02 2.73 -28.53
CA THR A 42 -2.17 1.55 -27.67
C THR A 42 -3.59 1.51 -27.15
N TYR A 43 -4.19 0.35 -27.25
CA TYR A 43 -5.48 0.03 -26.65
C TYR A 43 -5.29 -1.07 -25.59
N ASP A 44 -5.74 -0.79 -24.37
CA ASP A 44 -5.84 -1.76 -23.28
C ASP A 44 -7.30 -1.81 -22.84
N GLY A 45 -7.90 -2.97 -22.85
CA GLY A 45 -9.27 -3.17 -22.44
C GLY A 45 -9.46 -4.47 -21.71
N TYR A 46 -10.32 -4.48 -20.72
CA TYR A 46 -10.79 -5.71 -20.13
C TYR A 46 -12.30 -5.67 -19.92
N TYR A 47 -12.91 -6.82 -20.07
CA TYR A 47 -14.26 -7.12 -19.63
C TYR A 47 -14.19 -8.20 -18.56
N TYR A 48 -14.90 -7.99 -17.48
CA TYR A 48 -14.93 -8.90 -16.34
C TYR A 48 -16.36 -9.08 -15.87
N ASN A 49 -16.80 -10.34 -15.76
CA ASN A 49 -18.08 -10.73 -15.20
C ASN A 49 -17.85 -11.70 -14.03
N ASP A 50 -18.45 -11.40 -12.90
CA ASP A 50 -18.44 -12.23 -11.71
C ASP A 50 -19.89 -12.58 -11.33
N ARG A 51 -20.22 -13.86 -11.38
CA ARG A 51 -21.50 -14.42 -10.94
C ARG A 51 -21.28 -15.22 -9.69
N TYR A 52 -22.06 -14.93 -8.69
CA TYR A 52 -22.03 -15.61 -7.42
C TYR A 52 -23.43 -16.05 -7.02
N HIS A 53 -23.56 -17.34 -6.69
CA HIS A 53 -24.75 -17.95 -6.16
C HIS A 53 -24.45 -18.54 -4.77
N ARG A 54 -25.38 -18.38 -3.85
CA ARG A 54 -25.38 -19.04 -2.56
C ARG A 54 -26.78 -19.60 -2.31
N ALA A 55 -26.89 -20.92 -2.18
CA ALA A 55 -28.12 -21.59 -1.80
C ALA A 55 -28.44 -21.31 -0.32
N LYS A 56 -29.68 -21.54 0.10
CA LYS A 56 -30.04 -21.62 1.51
C LYS A 56 -29.38 -22.86 2.12
N TYR A 57 -28.69 -22.69 3.25
CA TYR A 57 -28.11 -23.82 3.99
C TYR A 57 -27.96 -23.47 5.47
N GLU A 58 -27.89 -24.50 6.31
CA GLU A 58 -27.60 -24.41 7.73
C GLU A 58 -26.49 -25.43 8.05
N ALA A 59 -25.25 -24.94 8.07
CA ALA A 59 -24.10 -25.79 8.40
C ALA A 59 -23.94 -25.97 9.90
N ASN A 60 -24.29 -24.96 10.68
CA ASN A 60 -24.39 -24.96 12.13
C ASN A 60 -25.23 -23.76 12.59
N ALA A 61 -25.64 -23.73 13.85
CA ALA A 61 -26.47 -22.67 14.41
C ALA A 61 -25.81 -21.25 14.39
N GLN A 62 -24.50 -21.16 14.16
CA GLN A 62 -23.76 -19.92 14.17
C GLN A 62 -23.52 -19.34 12.74
N GLU A 63 -23.73 -20.16 11.71
CA GLU A 63 -23.54 -19.78 10.31
C GLU A 63 -24.69 -20.25 9.41
N PRO A 64 -25.95 -19.91 9.70
CA PRO A 64 -27.04 -20.20 8.78
C PRO A 64 -27.03 -19.21 7.62
N SER A 65 -27.13 -19.69 6.40
CA SER A 65 -27.57 -18.89 5.26
C SER A 65 -29.08 -19.06 5.11
N LEU A 66 -29.85 -18.19 5.75
CA LEU A 66 -31.29 -18.31 5.86
C LEU A 66 -32.01 -18.14 4.51
N TYR A 67 -31.38 -17.42 3.59
CA TYR A 67 -31.97 -17.05 2.31
C TYR A 67 -31.00 -17.34 1.16
N PRO A 68 -31.50 -17.78 -0.01
CA PRO A 68 -30.66 -17.86 -1.20
C PRO A 68 -30.27 -16.46 -1.67
N TYR A 69 -29.11 -16.35 -2.29
CA TYR A 69 -28.53 -15.08 -2.74
C TYR A 69 -27.89 -15.24 -4.10
N ASN A 70 -28.24 -14.36 -5.03
CA ASN A 70 -27.59 -14.23 -6.31
C ASN A 70 -26.97 -12.85 -6.47
N TYR A 71 -25.80 -12.80 -7.05
CA TYR A 71 -25.06 -11.59 -7.33
C TYR A 71 -24.42 -11.67 -8.70
N GLU A 72 -24.51 -10.59 -9.44
CA GLU A 72 -23.81 -10.42 -10.69
C GLU A 72 -23.09 -9.07 -10.69
N TYR A 73 -21.82 -9.08 -11.07
CA TYR A 73 -21.00 -7.91 -11.22
C TYR A 73 -20.35 -7.89 -12.59
N ASN A 74 -20.46 -6.75 -13.26
CA ASN A 74 -19.85 -6.50 -14.54
C ASN A 74 -18.90 -5.30 -14.42
N SER A 75 -17.74 -5.43 -15.02
CA SER A 75 -16.78 -4.32 -15.16
C SER A 75 -16.25 -4.29 -16.58
N TYR A 76 -16.38 -3.16 -17.20
CA TYR A 76 -15.80 -2.85 -18.49
C TYR A 76 -14.78 -1.75 -18.33
N TYR A 77 -13.55 -1.97 -18.79
CA TYR A 77 -12.47 -0.98 -18.77
C TYR A 77 -11.88 -0.85 -20.16
N ARG A 78 -11.58 0.37 -20.54
CA ARG A 78 -10.78 0.70 -21.73
C ARG A 78 -9.83 1.83 -21.41
N LYS A 79 -8.60 1.70 -21.91
CA LYS A 79 -7.60 2.76 -21.89
C LYS A 79 -7.00 2.88 -23.28
N GLN A 80 -7.00 4.09 -23.79
CA GLN A 80 -6.45 4.44 -25.09
C GLN A 80 -5.30 5.40 -24.87
N THR A 81 -4.14 5.10 -25.46
CA THR A 81 -2.96 5.94 -25.41
C THR A 81 -2.51 6.28 -26.81
N PHE A 82 -2.46 7.55 -27.12
CA PHE A 82 -1.91 8.05 -28.36
C PHE A 82 -0.67 8.86 -28.07
N GLU A 83 0.45 8.52 -28.72
CA GLU A 83 1.74 9.13 -28.47
C GLU A 83 2.47 9.48 -29.77
N ASN A 84 3.06 10.66 -29.81
CA ASN A 84 3.92 11.12 -30.92
C ASN A 84 5.25 11.58 -30.35
N VAL A 85 6.33 11.17 -31.00
CA VAL A 85 7.70 11.51 -30.60
C VAL A 85 8.52 11.85 -31.83
N LEU A 86 9.15 13.01 -31.82
CA LEU A 86 10.14 13.45 -32.80
C LEU A 86 11.52 13.40 -32.15
N THR A 87 12.45 12.64 -32.71
CA THR A 87 13.80 12.46 -32.18
C THR A 87 14.80 12.93 -33.21
N PHE A 88 15.65 13.85 -32.80
CA PHE A 88 16.86 14.31 -33.50
C PHE A 88 18.07 13.62 -32.88
N MET A 89 18.96 13.06 -33.68
CA MET A 89 20.21 12.44 -33.22
C MET A 89 21.32 12.74 -34.23
N LYS A 90 22.40 13.35 -33.78
CA LYS A 90 23.53 13.66 -34.65
C LYS A 90 24.83 13.83 -33.87
N ASP A 91 25.90 13.34 -34.45
CA ASP A 91 27.27 13.55 -33.99
C ASP A 91 27.97 14.64 -34.80
N PHE A 92 28.71 15.50 -34.10
CA PHE A 92 29.49 16.59 -34.65
C PHE A 92 30.92 16.52 -34.10
N GLY A 93 31.75 15.67 -34.68
CA GLY A 93 33.11 15.43 -34.18
C GLY A 93 33.08 14.84 -32.77
N LYS A 94 33.54 15.60 -31.77
CA LYS A 94 33.51 15.16 -30.35
C LYS A 94 32.16 15.39 -29.65
N HIS A 95 31.21 16.01 -30.30
CA HIS A 95 29.90 16.34 -29.75
C HIS A 95 28.86 15.31 -30.21
N SER A 96 28.12 14.73 -29.30
CA SER A 96 26.94 13.89 -29.59
C SER A 96 25.71 14.56 -29.01
N VAL A 97 24.69 14.77 -29.83
CA VAL A 97 23.43 15.41 -29.45
C VAL A 97 22.27 14.50 -29.77
N THR A 98 21.42 14.25 -28.75
CA THR A 98 20.09 13.65 -28.95
C THR A 98 19.06 14.59 -28.35
N ALA A 99 18.13 15.08 -29.16
CA ALA A 99 17.00 15.88 -28.69
C ALA A 99 15.69 15.21 -29.07
N MET A 100 14.75 15.19 -28.15
CA MET A 100 13.44 14.56 -28.33
C MET A 100 12.35 15.48 -27.82
N VAL A 101 11.28 15.62 -28.60
CA VAL A 101 10.04 16.26 -28.18
C VAL A 101 8.87 15.35 -28.49
N GLY A 102 7.86 15.37 -27.65
CA GLY A 102 6.69 14.52 -27.86
C GLY A 102 5.48 14.96 -27.07
N ASN A 103 4.38 14.34 -27.41
CA ASN A 103 3.12 14.45 -26.67
C ASN A 103 2.49 13.08 -26.50
N SER A 104 1.70 12.93 -25.43
CA SER A 104 0.92 11.74 -25.14
C SER A 104 -0.46 12.14 -24.67
N ILE A 105 -1.50 11.47 -25.17
CA ILE A 105 -2.89 11.62 -24.74
C ILE A 105 -3.36 10.27 -24.25
N ILE A 106 -3.88 10.24 -23.03
CA ILE A 106 -4.42 9.03 -22.41
C ILE A 106 -5.88 9.29 -22.07
N SER A 107 -6.76 8.39 -22.51
CA SER A 107 -8.17 8.37 -22.10
C SER A 107 -8.47 7.00 -21.49
N ALA A 108 -8.85 6.98 -20.23
CA ALA A 108 -9.25 5.77 -19.52
C ALA A 108 -10.70 5.90 -19.07
N HIS A 109 -11.47 4.87 -19.31
CA HIS A 109 -12.88 4.78 -18.96
C HIS A 109 -13.16 3.43 -18.31
N GLN A 110 -13.94 3.42 -17.25
CA GLN A 110 -14.37 2.21 -16.58
C GLN A 110 -15.85 2.34 -16.17
N ASP A 111 -16.65 1.38 -16.59
CA ASP A 111 -18.00 1.17 -16.12
C ASP A 111 -18.04 -0.05 -15.20
N LYS A 112 -18.71 0.07 -14.09
CA LYS A 112 -18.95 -1.02 -13.15
C LYS A 112 -20.43 -1.04 -12.82
N SER A 113 -21.02 -2.22 -12.83
CA SER A 113 -22.38 -2.45 -12.38
C SER A 113 -22.46 -3.72 -11.57
N SER A 114 -23.26 -3.70 -10.54
CA SER A 114 -23.61 -4.92 -9.81
C SER A 114 -25.09 -4.94 -9.53
N VAL A 115 -25.63 -6.13 -9.52
CA VAL A 115 -27.00 -6.39 -9.11
C VAL A 115 -26.99 -7.64 -8.23
N SER A 116 -27.80 -7.62 -7.19
CA SER A 116 -28.00 -8.79 -6.33
C SER A 116 -29.46 -8.94 -5.97
N VAL A 117 -29.84 -10.17 -5.66
CA VAL A 117 -31.12 -10.49 -5.06
C VAL A 117 -30.91 -11.45 -3.91
N GLU A 118 -31.50 -11.14 -2.78
CA GLU A 118 -31.60 -12.05 -1.63
C GLU A 118 -33.05 -12.51 -1.48
N GLY A 119 -33.25 -13.81 -1.28
CA GLY A 119 -34.56 -14.43 -1.17
C GLY A 119 -35.28 -14.10 0.13
N LYS A 120 -35.23 -12.84 0.57
CA LYS A 120 -35.94 -12.29 1.72
C LYS A 120 -36.76 -11.08 1.29
N LYS A 121 -37.85 -10.81 2.00
CA LYS A 121 -38.63 -9.57 1.89
C LYS A 121 -38.83 -8.96 3.27
N THR A 122 -39.04 -7.65 3.32
CA THR A 122 -39.36 -6.95 4.56
C THR A 122 -40.87 -6.80 4.65
N GLU A 123 -41.48 -7.34 5.71
CA GLU A 123 -42.89 -7.12 6.05
C GLU A 123 -42.98 -6.12 7.20
N TYR A 124 -44.03 -5.30 7.16
CA TYR A 124 -44.26 -4.27 8.17
C TYR A 124 -45.57 -4.57 8.91
N ASP A 125 -45.49 -4.65 10.24
CA ASP A 125 -46.63 -4.81 11.11
C ASP A 125 -46.72 -3.67 12.11
N VAL A 126 -47.98 -3.33 12.50
CA VAL A 126 -48.21 -2.35 13.56
C VAL A 126 -48.45 -3.10 14.86
N VAL A 127 -47.49 -3.07 15.77
CA VAL A 127 -47.57 -3.72 17.07
C VAL A 127 -47.54 -2.64 18.17
N GLY A 128 -48.61 -2.56 18.95
CA GLY A 128 -48.74 -1.58 20.03
C GLY A 128 -48.69 -0.11 19.54
N GLY A 129 -49.21 0.17 18.33
CA GLY A 129 -49.21 1.49 17.73
C GLY A 129 -47.88 1.94 17.09
N SER A 130 -46.87 1.05 17.09
CA SER A 130 -45.58 1.31 16.45
C SER A 130 -45.40 0.41 15.23
N LEU A 131 -44.90 0.98 14.13
CA LEU A 131 -44.50 0.22 12.94
C LEU A 131 -43.26 -0.60 13.24
N ARG A 132 -43.35 -1.93 13.07
CA ARG A 132 -42.23 -2.85 13.17
C ARG A 132 -41.95 -3.49 11.82
N SER A 133 -40.70 -3.66 11.48
CA SER A 133 -40.27 -4.40 10.28
C SER A 133 -39.71 -5.76 10.68
N SER A 134 -40.05 -6.81 9.93
CA SER A 134 -39.47 -8.14 10.05
C SER A 134 -39.00 -8.64 8.69
N GLU A 135 -37.88 -9.35 8.67
CA GLU A 135 -37.40 -10.04 7.48
C GLU A 135 -38.04 -11.44 7.43
N VAL A 136 -38.69 -11.73 6.33
CA VAL A 136 -39.37 -13.02 6.10
C VAL A 136 -38.88 -13.64 4.79
N PRO A 137 -38.99 -14.97 4.61
CA PRO A 137 -38.64 -15.61 3.35
C PRO A 137 -39.46 -15.06 2.19
N GLY A 138 -38.77 -14.59 1.16
CA GLY A 138 -39.34 -14.29 -0.14
C GLY A 138 -39.37 -15.55 -1.03
N ARG A 139 -40.12 -15.47 -2.13
CA ARG A 139 -40.17 -16.57 -3.11
C ARG A 139 -38.93 -16.52 -3.99
N PHE A 140 -38.34 -17.70 -4.19
CA PHE A 140 -37.21 -17.92 -5.10
C PHE A 140 -37.54 -19.11 -5.99
N LEU A 141 -37.26 -19.02 -7.31
CA LEU A 141 -37.70 -20.03 -8.27
C LEU A 141 -37.18 -21.42 -7.93
N ALA A 142 -35.88 -21.55 -7.69
CA ALA A 142 -35.28 -22.75 -7.16
C ALA A 142 -33.95 -22.40 -6.47
N GLN A 143 -33.52 -23.23 -5.52
CA GLN A 143 -32.25 -22.99 -4.83
C GLN A 143 -31.01 -23.19 -5.71
N THR A 144 -31.17 -23.86 -6.86
CA THR A 144 -30.14 -24.09 -7.87
C THR A 144 -30.13 -23.05 -8.99
N THR A 145 -31.09 -22.10 -8.98
CA THR A 145 -31.16 -21.09 -10.04
C THR A 145 -30.19 -19.95 -9.74
N THR A 146 -29.23 -19.72 -10.61
CA THR A 146 -28.11 -18.79 -10.43
C THR A 146 -28.32 -17.43 -11.08
N THR A 147 -29.51 -17.15 -11.63
CA THR A 147 -29.85 -15.88 -12.28
C THR A 147 -30.52 -14.90 -11.31
N ILE A 148 -30.39 -13.60 -11.61
CA ILE A 148 -30.95 -12.54 -10.75
C ILE A 148 -32.47 -12.56 -10.68
N ASP A 149 -33.13 -12.91 -11.77
CA ASP A 149 -34.59 -13.02 -11.88
C ASP A 149 -35.20 -14.20 -11.11
N ALA A 150 -34.38 -15.08 -10.55
CA ALA A 150 -34.83 -16.16 -9.67
C ALA A 150 -35.54 -15.66 -8.40
N GLY A 151 -35.23 -14.46 -7.92
CA GLY A 151 -35.87 -13.86 -6.75
C GLY A 151 -37.18 -13.17 -7.14
N ILE A 152 -38.34 -13.83 -6.98
CA ILE A 152 -39.64 -13.32 -7.41
C ILE A 152 -40.09 -12.11 -6.57
N ASP A 153 -39.96 -12.20 -5.27
CA ASP A 153 -40.31 -11.15 -4.30
C ASP A 153 -39.21 -10.92 -3.27
N GLY A 154 -37.96 -11.16 -3.67
CA GLY A 154 -36.78 -10.94 -2.85
C GLY A 154 -36.36 -9.47 -2.75
N THR A 155 -35.38 -9.22 -1.92
CA THR A 155 -34.75 -7.89 -1.82
C THR A 155 -33.72 -7.73 -2.92
N PHE A 156 -33.93 -6.77 -3.81
CA PHE A 156 -33.01 -6.42 -4.87
C PHE A 156 -32.14 -5.24 -4.45
N ALA A 157 -30.85 -5.32 -4.81
CA ALA A 157 -29.94 -4.20 -4.69
C ALA A 157 -29.11 -4.09 -5.98
N GLY A 158 -28.92 -2.87 -6.45
CA GLY A 158 -28.12 -2.60 -7.64
C GLY A 158 -27.26 -1.36 -7.43
N THR A 159 -26.06 -1.39 -7.97
CA THR A 159 -25.16 -0.23 -8.01
C THR A 159 -24.54 -0.11 -9.39
N GLY A 160 -24.33 1.14 -9.81
CA GLY A 160 -23.58 1.44 -11.01
C GLY A 160 -22.60 2.59 -10.74
N THR A 161 -21.38 2.45 -11.22
CA THR A 161 -20.39 3.52 -11.14
C THR A 161 -19.65 3.61 -12.45
N PHE A 162 -19.30 4.81 -12.84
CA PHE A 162 -18.40 5.02 -13.98
C PHE A 162 -17.22 5.89 -13.55
N TYR A 163 -16.13 5.72 -14.22
CA TYR A 163 -14.90 6.44 -13.96
C TYR A 163 -14.27 6.85 -15.29
N ASN A 164 -13.96 8.13 -15.42
CA ASN A 164 -13.22 8.66 -16.56
C ASN A 164 -11.94 9.32 -16.05
N ASN A 165 -10.82 9.03 -16.66
CA ASN A 165 -9.55 9.70 -16.38
C ASN A 165 -8.85 10.03 -17.69
N ASN A 166 -8.73 11.32 -17.97
CA ASN A 166 -8.05 11.83 -19.15
C ASN A 166 -6.77 12.55 -18.73
N ARG A 167 -5.69 12.27 -19.46
CA ARG A 167 -4.39 12.92 -19.27
C ARG A 167 -3.84 13.37 -20.62
N ALA A 168 -3.26 14.56 -20.64
CA ALA A 168 -2.50 15.07 -21.75
C ALA A 168 -1.11 15.47 -21.27
N SER A 169 -0.09 15.10 -22.02
CA SER A 169 1.32 15.30 -21.64
C SER A 169 2.10 15.88 -22.80
N PHE A 170 2.97 16.82 -22.50
CA PHE A 170 4.01 17.32 -23.42
C PHE A 170 5.37 17.13 -22.76
N PHE A 171 6.33 16.63 -23.51
CA PHE A 171 7.65 16.37 -22.96
C PHE A 171 8.76 16.63 -23.96
N GLY A 172 9.92 16.99 -23.40
CA GLY A 172 11.15 17.16 -24.15
C GLY A 172 12.33 16.61 -23.37
N ARG A 173 13.31 16.05 -24.08
CA ARG A 173 14.57 15.58 -23.53
C ARG A 173 15.71 16.01 -24.43
N PHE A 174 16.77 16.49 -23.81
CA PHE A 174 18.01 16.83 -24.45
C PHE A 174 19.16 16.08 -23.78
N ASN A 175 19.88 15.28 -24.56
CA ASN A 175 21.08 14.59 -24.12
C ASN A 175 22.25 15.17 -24.92
N TYR A 176 23.32 15.50 -24.22
CA TYR A 176 24.56 15.99 -24.79
C TYR A 176 25.75 15.24 -24.22
N SER A 177 26.66 14.85 -25.10
CA SER A 177 27.92 14.26 -24.71
C SER A 177 29.06 14.96 -25.45
N TYR A 178 30.09 15.34 -24.72
CA TYR A 178 31.34 15.88 -25.28
C TYR A 178 32.48 14.91 -25.05
N ALA A 179 33.12 14.50 -26.12
CA ALA A 179 34.24 13.55 -26.14
C ALA A 179 33.95 12.25 -25.35
N SER A 180 32.68 11.87 -25.16
CA SER A 180 32.24 10.80 -24.28
C SER A 180 32.69 10.95 -22.80
N ARG A 181 33.22 12.10 -22.41
CA ARG A 181 33.71 12.41 -21.06
C ARG A 181 32.67 13.15 -20.22
N TYR A 182 32.07 14.20 -20.79
CA TYR A 182 31.08 15.05 -20.11
C TYR A 182 29.70 14.72 -20.66
N LEU A 183 28.80 14.41 -19.79
CA LEU A 183 27.43 13.98 -20.11
C LEU A 183 26.45 14.94 -19.46
N LEU A 184 25.47 15.41 -20.22
CA LEU A 184 24.36 16.22 -19.73
C LEU A 184 23.04 15.65 -20.25
N GLN A 185 22.08 15.50 -19.35
CA GLN A 185 20.69 15.24 -19.72
C GLN A 185 19.78 16.27 -19.07
N VAL A 186 18.90 16.87 -19.86
CA VAL A 186 17.82 17.73 -19.38
C VAL A 186 16.50 17.16 -19.88
N THR A 187 15.53 17.03 -19.00
CA THR A 187 14.17 16.60 -19.36
C THR A 187 13.17 17.58 -18.75
N VAL A 188 12.15 17.93 -19.52
CA VAL A 188 10.99 18.69 -19.02
C VAL A 188 9.75 17.94 -19.47
N ARG A 189 8.82 17.73 -18.54
CA ARG A 189 7.53 17.14 -18.80
C ARG A 189 6.44 17.98 -18.16
N SER A 190 5.38 18.26 -18.91
CA SER A 190 4.19 18.92 -18.42
C SER A 190 3.00 18.00 -18.62
N ASP A 191 2.32 17.65 -17.53
CA ASP A 191 1.19 16.71 -17.51
C ASP A 191 -0.07 17.44 -17.03
N GLY A 192 -1.14 17.32 -17.80
CA GLY A 192 -2.47 17.79 -17.43
C GLY A 192 -3.39 16.60 -17.12
N SER A 193 -4.07 16.63 -15.99
CA SER A 193 -4.99 15.56 -15.55
C SER A 193 -6.39 16.09 -15.28
N SER A 194 -7.40 15.30 -15.70
CA SER A 194 -8.81 15.58 -15.41
C SER A 194 -9.19 15.41 -13.94
N LYS A 195 -8.30 14.88 -13.11
CA LYS A 195 -8.52 14.71 -11.67
C LYS A 195 -8.38 16.00 -10.86
N PHE A 196 -7.79 17.03 -11.45
CA PHE A 196 -7.57 18.33 -10.79
C PHE A 196 -8.51 19.41 -11.31
N GLY A 197 -8.83 20.36 -10.44
CA GLY A 197 -9.56 21.56 -10.77
C GLY A 197 -8.86 22.41 -11.84
N LYS A 198 -9.57 23.38 -12.39
CA LYS A 198 -9.12 24.20 -13.53
C LYS A 198 -7.75 24.85 -13.29
N ASN A 199 -7.49 25.34 -12.06
CA ASN A 199 -6.32 26.13 -11.74
C ASN A 199 -5.02 25.30 -11.61
N ASN A 200 -5.12 24.03 -11.20
CA ASN A 200 -3.99 23.17 -10.88
C ASN A 200 -3.92 21.91 -11.75
N ARG A 201 -4.65 21.92 -12.87
CA ARG A 201 -4.72 20.76 -13.78
C ARG A 201 -3.37 20.37 -14.35
N TRP A 202 -2.51 21.34 -14.63
CA TRP A 202 -1.20 21.13 -15.23
C TRP A 202 -0.10 21.18 -14.19
N GLY A 203 0.75 20.13 -14.17
CA GLY A 203 2.00 20.07 -13.43
C GLY A 203 3.20 20.04 -14.39
N THR A 204 4.28 20.72 -14.04
CA THR A 204 5.52 20.71 -14.82
C THR A 204 6.66 20.13 -14.00
N PHE A 205 7.35 19.15 -14.57
CA PHE A 205 8.30 18.28 -13.90
C PHE A 205 9.65 18.29 -14.64
N PRO A 206 10.56 19.21 -14.29
CA PRO A 206 11.91 19.27 -14.86
C PRO A 206 12.84 18.27 -14.20
N SER A 207 13.86 17.82 -14.94
CA SER A 207 15.00 17.09 -14.39
C SER A 207 16.29 17.40 -15.13
N VAL A 208 17.41 17.34 -14.41
CA VAL A 208 18.75 17.49 -14.95
C VAL A 208 19.66 16.43 -14.34
N ALA A 209 20.52 15.84 -15.18
CA ALA A 209 21.55 14.92 -14.76
C ALA A 209 22.86 15.25 -15.47
N VAL A 210 23.96 15.17 -14.73
CA VAL A 210 25.31 15.34 -15.23
C VAL A 210 26.15 14.11 -14.94
N GLY A 211 27.04 13.79 -15.85
CA GLY A 211 28.00 12.71 -15.69
C GLY A 211 29.38 13.15 -16.15
N TRP A 212 30.41 12.74 -15.41
CA TRP A 212 31.79 12.98 -15.74
C TRP A 212 32.58 11.68 -15.67
N ARG A 213 33.11 11.26 -16.81
CA ARG A 213 34.00 10.09 -16.89
C ARG A 213 35.43 10.52 -16.56
N ILE A 214 35.77 10.48 -15.29
CA ILE A 214 37.07 10.90 -14.75
C ILE A 214 38.19 10.04 -15.32
N SER A 215 37.93 8.75 -15.51
CA SER A 215 38.93 7.80 -16.08
C SER A 215 39.33 8.10 -17.54
N GLU A 216 38.52 8.90 -18.27
CA GLU A 216 38.81 9.28 -19.65
C GLU A 216 39.62 10.58 -19.76
N GLU A 217 39.92 11.21 -18.63
CA GLU A 217 40.71 12.44 -18.62
C GLU A 217 42.21 12.19 -18.84
N ASP A 218 42.89 13.17 -19.43
CA ASP A 218 44.30 13.04 -19.73
C ASP A 218 45.18 13.03 -18.48
N PHE A 219 44.72 13.62 -17.38
CA PHE A 219 45.41 13.60 -16.09
C PHE A 219 45.20 12.27 -15.33
N PHE A 220 44.26 11.43 -15.77
CA PHE A 220 43.97 10.19 -15.04
C PHE A 220 45.06 9.15 -15.32
N PRO A 221 45.69 8.57 -14.27
CA PRO A 221 46.79 7.64 -14.45
C PRO A 221 46.31 6.37 -15.17
N LYS A 222 47.02 5.95 -16.21
CA LYS A 222 46.67 4.75 -17.00
C LYS A 222 47.14 3.45 -16.34
N ASN A 223 48.15 3.50 -15.45
CA ASN A 223 48.72 2.34 -14.75
C ASN A 223 48.13 2.23 -13.33
N THR A 224 46.83 2.22 -13.21
CA THR A 224 46.14 2.06 -11.93
C THR A 224 45.21 0.85 -11.98
N PRO A 225 44.83 0.25 -10.86
CA PRO A 225 43.83 -0.79 -10.83
C PRO A 225 42.41 -0.28 -11.22
N ILE A 226 42.24 1.04 -11.32
CA ILE A 226 40.94 1.65 -11.67
C ILE A 226 40.80 1.68 -13.20
N SER A 227 39.91 0.86 -13.73
CA SER A 227 39.65 0.75 -15.18
C SER A 227 38.60 1.73 -15.66
N ASN A 228 37.67 2.09 -14.78
CA ASN A 228 36.60 3.05 -15.07
C ASN A 228 36.25 3.82 -13.79
N LEU A 229 36.07 5.13 -13.91
CA LEU A 229 35.57 5.97 -12.83
C LEU A 229 34.69 7.07 -13.41
N LYS A 230 33.41 7.08 -13.02
CA LYS A 230 32.44 8.06 -13.48
C LYS A 230 31.70 8.66 -12.29
N PHE A 231 31.71 9.97 -12.18
CA PHE A 231 30.88 10.72 -11.26
C PHE A 231 29.51 11.00 -11.89
N ARG A 232 28.44 10.94 -11.09
CA ARG A 232 27.08 11.27 -11.49
C ARG A 232 26.41 12.17 -10.44
N ALA A 233 25.67 13.17 -10.89
CA ALA A 233 24.77 13.92 -10.03
C ALA A 233 23.48 14.21 -10.81
N SER A 234 22.34 14.13 -10.12
CA SER A 234 21.05 14.43 -10.73
C SER A 234 20.10 15.07 -9.72
N TRP A 235 19.23 15.89 -10.27
CA TRP A 235 18.05 16.41 -9.62
C TRP A 235 16.86 16.29 -10.57
N GLY A 236 15.70 15.93 -10.02
CA GLY A 236 14.46 15.89 -10.79
C GLY A 236 13.24 16.02 -9.91
N ARG A 237 12.21 16.63 -10.48
CA ARG A 237 10.88 16.70 -9.88
C ARG A 237 9.93 15.73 -10.58
N LEU A 238 9.19 14.97 -9.82
CA LEU A 238 8.16 14.04 -10.27
C LEU A 238 6.81 14.48 -9.71
N GLY A 239 5.74 14.27 -10.48
CA GLY A 239 4.37 14.51 -10.04
C GLY A 239 3.59 13.20 -9.89
N SER A 240 2.71 13.14 -8.88
CA SER A 240 1.79 12.03 -8.66
C SER A 240 0.36 12.52 -8.50
N GLU A 241 -0.59 11.80 -9.11
CA GLU A 241 -2.04 11.98 -8.96
C GLU A 241 -2.72 10.72 -8.39
N SER A 242 -1.93 9.73 -7.90
CA SER A 242 -2.39 8.37 -7.63
C SER A 242 -3.44 8.28 -6.51
N ALA A 243 -3.39 9.19 -5.54
CA ALA A 243 -4.29 9.18 -4.39
C ALA A 243 -5.63 9.89 -4.63
N LEU A 244 -5.87 10.45 -5.82
CA LEU A 244 -7.01 11.31 -6.06
C LEU A 244 -8.21 10.60 -6.67
N GLY A 245 -9.41 10.83 -6.04
CA GLY A 245 -10.69 10.86 -6.73
C GLY A 245 -10.92 12.26 -7.35
N TYR A 246 -12.17 12.54 -7.77
CA TYR A 246 -12.56 13.86 -8.31
C TYR A 246 -13.00 14.82 -7.19
N TYR A 247 -12.13 15.06 -6.19
CA TYR A 247 -12.49 15.87 -5.00
C TYR A 247 -12.66 17.38 -5.26
N TYR A 248 -12.39 17.85 -6.48
CA TYR A 248 -12.72 19.21 -6.91
C TYR A 248 -14.17 19.36 -7.40
N ALA A 249 -14.87 18.26 -7.67
CA ALA A 249 -16.26 18.27 -8.09
C ALA A 249 -17.19 18.05 -6.89
N PRO A 250 -18.30 18.80 -6.78
CA PRO A 250 -19.26 18.57 -5.70
C PRO A 250 -19.88 17.18 -5.85
N THR A 251 -19.75 16.37 -4.81
CA THR A 251 -20.40 15.05 -4.75
C THR A 251 -21.62 15.17 -3.89
N MET A 252 -22.78 15.06 -4.50
CA MET A 252 -24.04 15.00 -3.79
C MET A 252 -24.39 13.54 -3.49
N SER A 253 -24.77 13.25 -2.28
CA SER A 253 -25.34 11.96 -1.90
C SER A 253 -26.81 12.13 -1.55
N ASN A 254 -27.62 11.21 -2.04
CA ASN A 254 -28.97 10.99 -1.56
C ASN A 254 -28.94 9.77 -0.63
N SER A 255 -29.52 9.88 0.52
CA SER A 255 -29.64 8.76 1.44
C SER A 255 -30.94 8.86 2.21
N ASN A 256 -31.61 7.73 2.33
CA ASN A 256 -32.76 7.58 3.23
C ASN A 256 -32.32 7.41 4.69
N THR A 257 -31.01 7.61 4.99
CA THR A 257 -30.50 7.55 6.35
C THR A 257 -30.90 8.82 7.12
N GLN A 258 -30.94 8.70 8.44
CA GLN A 258 -31.35 9.76 9.38
C GLN A 258 -30.62 11.11 9.20
N TRP A 259 -29.51 11.14 8.48
CA TRP A 259 -28.62 12.31 8.30
C TRP A 259 -29.04 13.26 7.18
N MET A 260 -29.79 12.77 6.19
CA MET A 260 -30.11 13.52 4.97
C MET A 260 -31.58 13.50 4.65
N SER A 261 -32.45 13.13 5.59
CA SER A 261 -33.88 13.16 5.43
C SER A 261 -34.47 14.44 6.02
N TYR A 262 -35.51 14.96 5.39
CA TYR A 262 -36.37 16.01 5.93
C TYR A 262 -37.79 15.49 6.10
N ILE A 263 -38.50 16.07 7.04
CA ILE A 263 -39.87 15.65 7.34
C ILE A 263 -40.86 16.60 6.65
N GLN A 264 -41.72 16.07 5.79
CA GLN A 264 -42.79 16.81 5.18
C GLN A 264 -44.10 16.01 5.33
N GLY A 265 -45.10 16.64 5.91
CA GLY A 265 -46.40 15.98 6.15
C GLY A 265 -46.31 14.79 7.11
N GLY A 266 -45.34 14.77 8.05
CA GLY A 266 -45.15 13.69 9.00
C GLY A 266 -44.35 12.51 8.45
N ASN A 267 -43.95 12.51 7.17
CA ASN A 267 -43.17 11.45 6.54
C ASN A 267 -41.74 11.89 6.28
N PRO A 268 -40.73 11.00 6.46
CA PRO A 268 -39.35 11.27 6.08
C PRO A 268 -39.19 11.20 4.56
N TRP A 269 -38.57 12.23 3.99
CA TRP A 269 -38.22 12.30 2.58
C TRP A 269 -36.72 12.29 2.44
N ALA A 270 -36.21 11.59 1.41
CA ALA A 270 -34.78 11.58 1.11
C ALA A 270 -34.33 12.99 0.67
N GLY A 271 -33.38 13.54 1.36
CA GLY A 271 -32.71 14.77 1.00
C GLY A 271 -31.43 14.53 0.21
N MET A 272 -30.81 15.58 -0.28
CA MET A 272 -29.49 15.58 -0.91
C MET A 272 -28.60 16.56 -0.16
N SER A 273 -27.37 16.15 0.08
CA SER A 273 -26.36 16.99 0.74
C SER A 273 -24.97 16.77 0.11
N ASN A 274 -24.17 17.82 0.12
CA ASN A 274 -22.74 17.68 -0.15
C ASN A 274 -22.09 16.91 1.00
N LEU A 275 -21.40 15.81 0.66
CA LEU A 275 -20.69 15.01 1.65
C LEU A 275 -19.32 15.59 1.99
N TYR A 276 -18.66 16.22 1.03
CA TYR A 276 -17.30 16.74 1.14
C TYR A 276 -17.24 18.21 0.77
N LEU A 277 -16.37 18.95 1.44
CA LEU A 277 -16.01 20.27 0.99
C LEU A 277 -15.22 20.15 -0.32
N VAL A 278 -15.71 20.83 -1.36
CA VAL A 278 -14.99 20.94 -2.63
C VAL A 278 -13.69 21.70 -2.43
N ASN A 279 -12.59 21.18 -2.98
CA ASN A 279 -11.30 21.83 -2.93
C ASN A 279 -10.74 22.01 -4.36
N ASP A 280 -11.00 23.19 -4.92
CA ASP A 280 -10.52 23.56 -6.26
C ASP A 280 -9.01 23.79 -6.32
N ASP A 281 -8.35 23.93 -5.17
CA ASP A 281 -6.91 24.19 -5.04
C ASP A 281 -6.07 22.92 -4.94
N LEU A 282 -6.69 21.74 -5.05
CA LEU A 282 -5.96 20.48 -5.11
C LEU A 282 -4.94 20.48 -6.24
N ARG A 283 -3.72 20.10 -5.91
CA ARG A 283 -2.60 20.06 -6.84
C ARG A 283 -1.84 18.74 -6.75
N TRP A 284 -0.94 18.54 -7.70
CA TRP A 284 -0.07 17.39 -7.79
C TRP A 284 0.77 17.21 -6.52
N GLU A 285 0.82 16.00 -5.99
CA GLU A 285 1.90 15.63 -5.08
C GLU A 285 3.20 15.66 -5.84
N THR A 286 4.25 16.23 -5.27
CA THR A 286 5.54 16.35 -5.94
C THR A 286 6.65 15.70 -5.15
N THR A 287 7.54 14.99 -5.85
CA THR A 287 8.75 14.43 -5.26
C THR A 287 9.98 15.03 -5.92
N ASP A 288 10.75 15.77 -5.13
CA ASP A 288 12.09 16.24 -5.52
C ASP A 288 13.11 15.14 -5.17
N THR A 289 13.73 14.59 -6.21
CA THR A 289 14.75 13.55 -6.09
C THR A 289 16.13 14.16 -6.34
N LYS A 290 17.07 13.95 -5.43
CA LYS A 290 18.49 14.30 -5.56
C LYS A 290 19.31 13.05 -5.43
N ASN A 291 20.23 12.83 -6.34
CA ASN A 291 21.11 11.67 -6.34
C ASN A 291 22.54 12.11 -6.69
N ILE A 292 23.51 11.59 -5.93
CA ILE A 292 24.94 11.73 -6.20
C ILE A 292 25.56 10.34 -6.15
N GLY A 293 26.38 9.99 -7.12
CA GLY A 293 26.99 8.67 -7.14
C GLY A 293 28.25 8.57 -7.98
N PHE A 294 28.90 7.44 -7.80
CA PHE A 294 30.08 7.02 -8.58
C PHE A 294 29.82 5.65 -9.18
N ASP A 295 30.15 5.50 -10.47
CA ASP A 295 30.31 4.20 -11.11
C ASP A 295 31.80 3.91 -11.22
N PHE A 296 32.23 2.72 -10.87
CA PHE A 296 33.63 2.33 -10.91
C PHE A 296 33.84 0.93 -11.47
N GLY A 297 34.98 0.75 -12.08
CA GLY A 297 35.50 -0.54 -12.51
C GLY A 297 36.95 -0.68 -12.08
N LEU A 298 37.33 -1.81 -11.52
CA LEU A 298 38.65 -2.11 -11.03
C LEU A 298 39.18 -3.40 -11.69
N PHE A 299 40.52 -3.53 -11.77
CA PHE A 299 41.19 -4.74 -12.26
C PHE A 299 40.69 -5.17 -13.66
N ASN A 300 40.74 -4.25 -14.64
CA ASN A 300 40.17 -4.44 -15.98
C ASN A 300 38.69 -4.80 -15.97
N ASN A 301 37.91 -4.13 -15.10
CA ASN A 301 36.48 -4.33 -14.86
C ASN A 301 36.10 -5.70 -14.30
N LYS A 302 37.05 -6.51 -13.77
CA LYS A 302 36.70 -7.73 -13.03
C LYS A 302 35.83 -7.42 -11.82
N LEU A 303 36.10 -6.32 -11.12
CA LEU A 303 35.21 -5.75 -10.11
C LEU A 303 34.61 -4.45 -10.66
N SER A 304 33.31 -4.42 -10.76
CA SER A 304 32.55 -3.22 -11.11
C SER A 304 31.48 -2.92 -10.07
N GLY A 305 31.08 -1.67 -9.96
CA GLY A 305 30.05 -1.31 -9.02
C GLY A 305 29.59 0.13 -9.14
N SER A 306 28.59 0.45 -8.33
CA SER A 306 28.11 1.81 -8.14
C SER A 306 27.86 2.08 -6.66
N LEU A 307 28.13 3.32 -6.25
CA LEU A 307 27.80 3.85 -4.94
C LEU A 307 26.96 5.11 -5.15
N ASN A 308 25.75 5.14 -4.58
CA ASN A 308 24.81 6.24 -4.68
C ASN A 308 24.38 6.71 -3.31
N TYR A 309 24.16 8.02 -3.19
CA TYR A 309 23.41 8.62 -2.09
C TYR A 309 22.18 9.31 -2.70
N TYR A 310 20.99 8.98 -2.19
CA TYR A 310 19.75 9.61 -2.61
C TYR A 310 19.10 10.38 -1.46
N TYR A 311 18.42 11.47 -1.84
CA TYR A 311 17.63 12.29 -0.93
C TYR A 311 16.35 12.72 -1.66
N ASN A 312 15.22 12.09 -1.31
CA ASN A 312 13.93 12.29 -1.94
C ASN A 312 13.00 12.98 -0.95
N THR A 313 12.45 14.13 -1.33
CA THR A 313 11.46 14.85 -0.55
C THR A 313 10.13 14.85 -1.30
N THR A 314 9.12 14.23 -0.72
CA THR A 314 7.75 14.30 -1.23
C THR A 314 7.00 15.40 -0.50
N GLU A 315 6.47 16.34 -1.24
CA GLU A 315 5.70 17.50 -0.76
C GLU A 315 4.28 17.47 -1.31
N ASP A 316 3.42 18.27 -0.69
CA ASP A 316 2.02 18.38 -1.08
C ASP A 316 1.26 17.03 -1.02
N LEU A 317 1.69 16.13 -0.10
CA LEU A 317 0.98 14.88 0.13
C LEU A 317 -0.50 15.16 0.45
N LEU A 318 -1.36 14.40 -0.20
CA LEU A 318 -2.80 14.50 -0.05
C LEU A 318 -3.23 13.78 1.23
N ILE A 319 -3.66 14.55 2.21
CA ILE A 319 -4.15 14.04 3.48
C ILE A 319 -5.50 14.66 3.81
N GLU A 320 -6.30 13.95 4.61
CA GLU A 320 -7.54 14.50 5.13
C GLU A 320 -7.26 15.52 6.24
N LYS A 321 -7.89 16.68 6.12
CA LYS A 321 -7.86 17.73 7.15
C LYS A 321 -9.06 17.59 8.08
N VAL A 322 -8.83 17.58 9.39
CA VAL A 322 -9.91 17.50 10.38
C VAL A 322 -10.75 18.78 10.34
N MET A 323 -12.05 18.59 10.17
CA MET A 323 -13.03 19.65 10.27
C MET A 323 -13.75 19.61 11.62
N PRO A 324 -14.15 20.76 12.18
CA PRO A 324 -14.98 20.77 13.37
C PRO A 324 -16.29 19.99 13.12
N PRO A 325 -16.78 19.20 14.09
CA PRO A 325 -18.03 18.44 13.93
C PRO A 325 -19.24 19.33 13.56
N SER A 326 -19.21 20.61 13.96
CA SER A 326 -20.22 21.61 13.60
C SER A 326 -20.31 21.93 12.11
N ALA A 327 -19.30 21.55 11.30
CA ALA A 327 -19.33 21.74 9.87
C ALA A 327 -20.34 20.81 9.16
N GLY A 328 -20.71 19.68 9.78
CA GLY A 328 -21.71 18.73 9.25
C GLY A 328 -21.31 18.06 7.93
N ILE A 329 -20.03 18.06 7.59
CA ILE A 329 -19.46 17.47 6.36
C ILE A 329 -18.25 16.62 6.71
N TYR A 330 -17.90 15.68 5.82
CA TYR A 330 -16.68 14.88 5.95
C TYR A 330 -15.42 15.71 5.74
N ASN A 331 -14.32 15.24 6.30
CA ASN A 331 -13.02 15.86 6.19
C ASN A 331 -12.59 16.03 4.73
N PRO A 332 -12.22 17.24 4.26
CA PRO A 332 -11.72 17.44 2.92
C PRO A 332 -10.30 16.91 2.77
N THR A 333 -9.95 16.48 1.57
CA THR A 333 -8.57 16.19 1.19
C THR A 333 -7.84 17.48 0.82
N VAL A 334 -6.63 17.67 1.36
CA VAL A 334 -5.80 18.87 1.14
C VAL A 334 -4.33 18.50 0.96
N ASN A 335 -3.57 19.36 0.28
CA ASN A 335 -2.13 19.19 0.06
C ASN A 335 -1.33 19.82 1.22
N VAL A 336 -1.01 19.06 2.26
CA VAL A 336 -0.27 19.60 3.43
C VAL A 336 0.86 18.72 3.93
N GLY A 337 0.94 17.46 3.52
CA GLY A 337 1.95 16.53 4.00
C GLY A 337 3.31 16.73 3.34
N LYS A 338 4.37 16.40 4.10
CA LYS A 338 5.76 16.36 3.60
C LYS A 338 6.50 15.20 4.23
N MET A 339 7.22 14.45 3.41
CA MET A 339 7.98 13.27 3.82
C MET A 339 9.35 13.25 3.16
N VAL A 340 10.34 12.69 3.84
CA VAL A 340 11.67 12.44 3.29
C VAL A 340 11.98 10.96 3.27
N ASN A 341 12.64 10.51 2.17
CA ASN A 341 13.30 9.23 2.06
C ASN A 341 14.74 9.47 1.62
N LYS A 342 15.71 8.97 2.37
CA LYS A 342 17.14 9.13 2.07
C LYS A 342 17.90 7.86 2.40
N GLY A 343 19.03 7.65 1.73
CA GLY A 343 19.85 6.47 1.99
C GLY A 343 21.00 6.31 1.02
N PHE A 344 21.72 5.22 1.22
CA PHE A 344 22.83 4.80 0.37
C PHE A 344 22.48 3.51 -0.37
N GLU A 345 22.96 3.40 -1.60
CA GLU A 345 22.88 2.19 -2.42
C GLU A 345 24.27 1.82 -2.89
N LEU A 346 24.64 0.56 -2.68
CA LEU A 346 25.88 -0.02 -3.16
C LEU A 346 25.56 -1.22 -4.03
N GLU A 347 26.13 -1.25 -5.22
CA GLU A 347 26.11 -2.40 -6.11
C GLU A 347 27.54 -2.80 -6.41
N LEU A 348 27.84 -4.10 -6.30
CA LEU A 348 29.13 -4.69 -6.62
C LEU A 348 28.93 -5.94 -7.48
N ASN A 349 29.69 -6.06 -8.54
CA ASN A 349 29.75 -7.23 -9.39
C ASN A 349 31.21 -7.61 -9.59
N TYR A 350 31.57 -8.85 -9.24
CA TYR A 350 32.89 -9.40 -9.46
C TYR A 350 32.79 -10.65 -10.34
N GLY A 351 33.49 -10.63 -11.47
CA GLY A 351 33.54 -11.77 -12.38
C GLY A 351 34.97 -12.05 -12.83
N ASP A 352 35.31 -13.33 -12.86
CA ASP A 352 36.62 -13.80 -13.33
C ASP A 352 36.52 -15.20 -13.94
N ASN A 353 37.55 -15.57 -14.72
CA ASN A 353 37.79 -16.93 -15.19
C ASN A 353 39.09 -17.44 -14.61
N ILE A 354 39.04 -18.54 -13.87
CA ILE A 354 40.23 -19.19 -13.28
C ILE A 354 40.26 -20.63 -13.78
N ASN A 355 41.19 -20.92 -14.69
CA ASN A 355 41.42 -22.26 -15.23
C ASN A 355 40.15 -22.91 -15.82
N GLY A 356 39.34 -22.14 -16.53
CA GLY A 356 38.10 -22.61 -17.14
C GLY A 356 36.87 -22.64 -16.22
N PHE A 357 37.03 -22.17 -14.97
CA PHE A 357 35.93 -21.90 -14.07
C PHE A 357 35.52 -20.41 -14.22
N ASP A 358 34.39 -20.17 -14.90
CA ASP A 358 33.78 -18.84 -14.99
C ASP A 358 32.91 -18.63 -13.79
N TYR A 359 33.07 -17.51 -13.08
CA TYR A 359 32.17 -17.16 -11.98
C TYR A 359 31.88 -15.68 -11.90
N ASN A 360 30.69 -15.38 -11.37
CA ASN A 360 30.23 -14.03 -11.09
C ASN A 360 29.60 -13.96 -9.70
N ILE A 361 29.95 -12.93 -8.93
CA ILE A 361 29.41 -12.63 -7.61
C ILE A 361 28.80 -11.24 -7.68
N GLY A 362 27.48 -11.13 -7.46
CA GLY A 362 26.76 -9.88 -7.35
C GLY A 362 26.36 -9.60 -5.91
N PHE A 363 26.60 -8.39 -5.44
CA PHE A 363 26.17 -7.92 -4.13
C PHE A 363 25.50 -6.57 -4.24
N ASN A 364 24.28 -6.44 -3.67
CA ASN A 364 23.54 -5.18 -3.60
C ASN A 364 23.19 -4.90 -2.15
N LEU A 365 23.35 -3.64 -1.74
CA LEU A 365 22.95 -3.15 -0.42
C LEU A 365 22.25 -1.81 -0.58
N SER A 366 21.10 -1.65 0.07
CA SER A 366 20.35 -0.39 0.15
C SER A 366 20.05 -0.06 1.62
N SER A 367 20.33 1.16 2.03
CA SER A 367 19.86 1.70 3.31
C SER A 367 18.69 2.64 3.10
N ILE A 368 17.73 2.62 4.03
CA ILE A 368 16.49 3.39 3.91
C ILE A 368 16.25 4.13 5.23
N HIS A 369 16.09 5.44 5.13
CA HIS A 369 15.59 6.28 6.22
C HIS A 369 14.36 7.03 5.74
N ASN A 370 13.22 6.74 6.34
CA ASN A 370 11.93 7.38 6.07
C ASN A 370 11.50 8.22 7.26
N GLU A 371 11.00 9.44 7.02
CA GLU A 371 10.56 10.35 8.07
C GLU A 371 9.46 11.27 7.56
N MET A 372 8.37 11.40 8.33
CA MET A 372 7.31 12.38 8.10
C MET A 372 7.76 13.73 8.67
N LEU A 373 7.89 14.74 7.80
CA LEU A 373 8.35 16.08 8.17
C LEU A 373 7.20 17.05 8.47
N LYS A 374 6.03 16.83 7.84
CA LYS A 374 4.85 17.67 8.01
C LYS A 374 3.57 16.87 7.81
N ALA A 375 2.59 17.05 8.66
CA ALA A 375 1.24 16.50 8.59
C ALA A 375 0.26 17.49 9.21
N ASP A 376 -1.05 17.20 9.17
CA ASP A 376 -2.03 17.99 9.95
C ASP A 376 -1.79 17.73 11.45
N PRO A 377 -1.46 18.78 12.24
CA PRO A 377 -1.18 18.61 13.66
C PRO A 377 -2.43 18.19 14.47
N ASN A 378 -3.62 18.41 13.93
CA ASN A 378 -4.88 18.10 14.59
C ASN A 378 -5.38 16.68 14.29
N LYS A 379 -4.64 15.92 13.48
CA LYS A 379 -5.03 14.56 13.08
C LYS A 379 -3.90 13.57 13.25
N VAL A 380 -4.15 12.54 14.06
CA VAL A 380 -3.32 11.33 14.05
C VAL A 380 -3.75 10.46 12.88
N HIS A 381 -2.83 10.19 11.96
CA HIS A 381 -3.08 9.28 10.85
C HIS A 381 -2.80 7.85 11.29
N TYR A 382 -3.87 7.14 11.64
CA TYR A 382 -3.81 5.73 11.98
C TYR A 382 -3.73 4.85 10.74
N GLY A 383 -3.09 3.69 10.88
CA GLY A 383 -3.20 2.60 9.91
C GLY A 383 -4.56 1.91 9.99
N SER A 384 -4.66 0.75 9.35
CA SER A 384 -5.88 -0.06 9.44
C SER A 384 -6.09 -0.58 10.85
N ALA A 385 -7.32 -0.47 11.36
CA ALA A 385 -7.71 -1.11 12.61
C ALA A 385 -7.73 -2.63 12.44
N TRP A 386 -7.29 -3.37 13.44
CA TRP A 386 -7.39 -4.82 13.45
C TRP A 386 -8.71 -5.35 14.05
N LYS A 387 -9.41 -4.48 14.80
CA LYS A 387 -10.78 -4.67 15.29
C LYS A 387 -11.66 -3.50 14.86
N SER A 388 -12.97 -3.72 14.81
CA SER A 388 -13.98 -2.72 14.43
C SER A 388 -14.11 -1.54 15.40
N ASP A 389 -13.58 -1.65 16.61
CA ASP A 389 -13.68 -0.68 17.71
C ASP A 389 -12.47 0.29 17.80
N GLY A 390 -11.69 0.42 16.72
CA GLY A 390 -10.65 1.46 16.62
C GLY A 390 -9.29 1.06 17.21
N HIS A 391 -9.01 -0.22 17.37
CA HIS A 391 -7.69 -0.69 17.79
C HIS A 391 -6.66 -0.57 16.66
N PHE A 392 -5.79 0.44 16.76
CA PHE A 392 -4.74 0.73 15.77
C PHE A 392 -3.37 0.39 16.35
N VAL A 393 -2.55 -0.29 15.56
CA VAL A 393 -1.17 -0.64 15.91
C VAL A 393 -0.15 0.28 15.27
N THR A 394 -0.52 0.99 14.20
CA THR A 394 0.36 1.91 13.48
C THR A 394 -0.18 3.32 13.45
N GLN A 395 0.74 4.29 13.52
CA GLN A 395 0.45 5.71 13.40
C GLN A 395 1.52 6.38 12.54
N THR A 396 1.14 7.48 11.88
CA THR A 396 2.07 8.35 11.17
C THR A 396 2.15 9.67 11.90
N LEU A 397 3.28 9.93 12.54
CA LEU A 397 3.55 11.16 13.29
C LEU A 397 4.78 11.88 12.74
N ILE A 398 4.83 13.19 12.93
CA ILE A 398 5.98 14.03 12.53
C ILE A 398 7.22 13.59 13.30
N GLY A 399 8.36 13.48 12.61
CA GLY A 399 9.65 13.02 13.14
C GLY A 399 9.83 11.51 13.16
N TYR A 400 8.85 10.73 12.70
CA TYR A 400 8.89 9.27 12.68
C TYR A 400 8.62 8.71 11.29
N PRO A 401 8.99 7.43 11.04
CA PRO A 401 8.62 6.75 9.80
C PRO A 401 7.10 6.65 9.62
N VAL A 402 6.66 6.71 8.37
CA VAL A 402 5.25 6.50 8.01
C VAL A 402 4.79 5.13 8.50
N ALA A 403 3.57 5.06 9.05
CA ALA A 403 2.95 3.83 9.56
C ALA A 403 3.84 3.07 10.55
N SER A 404 4.55 3.78 11.41
CA SER A 404 5.35 3.19 12.48
C SER A 404 4.47 2.60 13.59
N PHE A 405 4.98 1.59 14.30
CA PHE A 405 4.28 0.94 15.39
C PHE A 405 4.28 1.80 16.65
N TRP A 406 3.10 1.96 17.23
CA TRP A 406 2.86 2.68 18.48
C TRP A 406 2.07 1.78 19.41
N LEU A 407 2.74 1.26 20.44
CA LEU A 407 2.25 0.15 21.24
C LEU A 407 2.40 0.43 22.72
N TYR A 408 1.50 -0.18 23.50
CA TYR A 408 1.66 -0.25 24.95
C TYR A 408 2.90 -1.08 25.30
N GLN A 409 3.64 -0.63 26.31
CA GLN A 409 4.76 -1.38 26.86
C GLN A 409 4.26 -2.34 27.94
N THR A 410 4.66 -3.60 27.85
CA THR A 410 4.41 -4.59 28.88
C THR A 410 5.54 -4.62 29.91
N ASP A 411 5.20 -4.89 31.17
CA ASP A 411 6.12 -4.99 32.31
C ASP A 411 5.91 -6.30 33.08
N GLY A 412 5.78 -7.41 32.35
CA GLY A 412 5.56 -8.74 32.90
C GLY A 412 4.10 -9.03 33.23
N ILE A 413 3.90 -9.96 34.15
CA ILE A 413 2.60 -10.49 34.56
C ILE A 413 2.49 -10.35 36.08
N PHE A 414 1.34 -9.87 36.56
CA PHE A 414 1.05 -9.83 38.00
C PHE A 414 1.05 -11.24 38.60
N GLN A 415 1.83 -11.47 39.63
CA GLN A 415 1.97 -12.79 40.24
C GLN A 415 0.92 -13.06 41.32
N THR A 416 0.37 -12.01 41.94
CA THR A 416 -0.67 -12.11 42.97
C THR A 416 -1.74 -11.03 42.79
N ASP A 417 -2.94 -11.27 43.30
CA ASP A 417 -3.99 -10.23 43.33
C ASP A 417 -3.59 -9.02 44.18
N ALA A 418 -2.75 -9.22 45.21
CA ALA A 418 -2.21 -8.12 46.02
C ALA A 418 -1.27 -7.23 45.21
N GLU A 419 -0.42 -7.80 44.36
CA GLU A 419 0.44 -7.06 43.45
C GLU A 419 -0.40 -6.23 42.46
N ALA A 420 -1.43 -6.85 41.84
CA ALA A 420 -2.33 -6.15 40.95
C ALA A 420 -3.13 -5.04 41.64
N ALA A 421 -3.51 -5.24 42.91
CA ALA A 421 -4.21 -4.24 43.71
C ALA A 421 -3.28 -3.08 44.15
N ALA A 422 -2.00 -3.35 44.35
CA ALA A 422 -0.99 -2.36 44.72
C ALA A 422 -0.47 -1.54 43.53
N TYR A 423 -0.84 -1.89 42.29
CA TYR A 423 -0.45 -1.11 41.12
C TYR A 423 -1.36 0.10 40.96
N VAL A 424 -1.00 1.18 41.64
CA VAL A 424 -1.83 2.38 41.79
C VAL A 424 -1.07 3.63 41.31
N ASN A 425 -1.83 4.67 40.99
CA ASN A 425 -1.33 6.03 40.71
C ASN A 425 -1.02 6.80 42.00
N SER A 426 -0.58 8.04 41.85
CA SER A 426 -0.26 8.93 42.98
C SER A 426 -1.46 9.27 43.89
N ALA A 427 -2.69 9.10 43.40
CA ALA A 427 -3.92 9.29 44.15
C ALA A 427 -4.39 7.99 44.85
N GLY A 428 -3.67 6.87 44.70
CA GLY A 428 -4.05 5.56 45.24
C GLY A 428 -5.09 4.81 44.44
N GLU A 429 -5.40 5.26 43.22
CA GLU A 429 -6.34 4.58 42.30
C GLU A 429 -5.61 3.56 41.45
N ARG A 430 -6.25 2.39 41.19
CA ARG A 430 -5.64 1.33 40.43
C ARG A 430 -5.47 1.72 38.95
N LEU A 431 -4.23 1.61 38.43
CA LEU A 431 -3.89 1.85 37.03
C LEU A 431 -4.59 0.86 36.09
N GLN A 432 -4.79 -0.37 36.53
CA GLN A 432 -5.52 -1.42 35.81
C GLN A 432 -6.62 -2.00 36.72
N PRO A 433 -7.82 -1.41 36.75
CA PRO A 433 -8.87 -1.79 37.72
C PRO A 433 -9.32 -3.23 37.65
N SER A 434 -9.31 -3.84 36.46
CA SER A 434 -9.74 -5.22 36.22
C SER A 434 -8.63 -6.26 36.39
N ALA A 435 -7.39 -5.84 36.58
CA ALA A 435 -6.24 -6.74 36.67
C ALA A 435 -6.28 -7.63 37.89
N LYS A 436 -5.85 -8.88 37.71
CA LYS A 436 -5.67 -9.90 38.72
C LYS A 436 -4.37 -10.68 38.50
N ALA A 437 -4.04 -11.59 39.42
CA ALA A 437 -2.93 -12.52 39.22
C ALA A 437 -3.02 -13.22 37.86
N GLY A 438 -1.92 -13.24 37.10
CA GLY A 438 -1.85 -13.82 35.76
C GLY A 438 -2.16 -12.84 34.63
N ASP A 439 -2.60 -11.62 34.91
CA ASP A 439 -2.82 -10.59 33.88
C ASP A 439 -1.54 -9.82 33.57
N ILE A 440 -1.45 -9.31 32.32
CA ILE A 440 -0.33 -8.48 31.87
C ILE A 440 -0.35 -7.14 32.60
N ARG A 441 0.81 -6.71 33.10
CA ARG A 441 1.05 -5.38 33.62
C ARG A 441 1.51 -4.46 32.47
N PHE A 442 0.79 -3.37 32.24
CA PHE A 442 1.14 -2.34 31.27
C PHE A 442 1.74 -1.14 31.98
N LYS A 443 2.65 -0.42 31.32
CA LYS A 443 3.30 0.78 31.88
C LYS A 443 2.46 2.04 31.65
N ASP A 444 2.25 2.82 32.70
CA ASP A 444 1.84 4.22 32.61
C ASP A 444 3.08 5.04 32.21
N VAL A 445 3.21 5.34 30.92
CA VAL A 445 4.41 5.98 30.34
C VAL A 445 4.30 7.49 30.43
N ASP A 446 3.11 8.05 30.27
CA ASP A 446 2.88 9.49 30.32
C ASP A 446 2.63 10.03 31.75
N GLY A 447 2.52 9.13 32.73
CA GLY A 447 2.42 9.45 34.16
C GLY A 447 1.09 10.10 34.56
N LYS A 448 0.04 9.96 33.74
CA LYS A 448 -1.27 10.56 34.05
C LYS A 448 -2.10 9.74 35.05
N GLY A 449 -1.65 8.52 35.36
CA GLY A 449 -2.30 7.68 36.35
C GLY A 449 -3.44 6.84 35.81
N SER A 450 -3.47 6.58 34.50
CA SER A 450 -4.37 5.64 33.83
C SER A 450 -3.65 5.00 32.65
N ILE A 451 -3.98 3.76 32.26
CA ILE A 451 -3.42 3.13 31.06
C ILE A 451 -4.35 3.45 29.88
N ASP A 452 -3.98 4.45 29.09
CA ASP A 452 -4.77 4.91 27.94
C ASP A 452 -3.93 5.08 26.65
N SER A 453 -4.51 5.64 25.59
CA SER A 453 -3.82 5.80 24.30
C SER A 453 -2.57 6.70 24.37
N GLY A 454 -2.41 7.50 25.42
CA GLY A 454 -1.23 8.33 25.67
C GLY A 454 0.00 7.52 26.06
N ASP A 455 -0.18 6.29 26.55
CA ASP A 455 0.91 5.38 26.94
C ASP A 455 1.51 4.59 25.79
N LYS A 456 0.96 4.72 24.57
CA LYS A 456 1.54 4.10 23.40
C LYS A 456 2.82 4.81 22.99
N VAL A 457 3.91 4.05 22.87
CA VAL A 457 5.24 4.58 22.49
C VAL A 457 5.68 4.06 21.13
N TYR A 458 6.58 4.80 20.49
CA TYR A 458 7.23 4.36 19.27
C TYR A 458 7.98 3.04 19.50
N SER A 459 7.56 2.00 18.81
CA SER A 459 8.07 0.62 18.99
C SER A 459 8.81 0.09 17.76
N GLY A 460 9.02 0.94 16.75
CA GLY A 460 9.72 0.59 15.52
C GLY A 460 8.83 0.76 14.28
N SER A 461 9.36 0.33 13.14
CA SER A 461 8.68 0.45 11.84
C SER A 461 8.71 -0.88 11.08
N GLY A 462 7.71 -1.08 10.22
CA GLY A 462 7.68 -2.16 9.24
C GLY A 462 8.60 -1.92 8.02
N ILE A 463 9.19 -0.72 7.91
CA ILE A 463 10.12 -0.39 6.83
C ILE A 463 11.51 -0.92 7.18
N PRO A 464 12.14 -1.76 6.34
CA PRO A 464 13.52 -2.20 6.55
C PRO A 464 14.48 -1.02 6.58
N LYS A 465 15.46 -1.03 7.49
CA LYS A 465 16.54 -0.04 7.52
C LYS A 465 17.64 -0.36 6.51
N VAL A 466 17.84 -1.65 6.23
CA VAL A 466 18.82 -2.16 5.28
C VAL A 466 18.22 -3.35 4.54
N GLU A 467 18.40 -3.37 3.22
CA GLU A 467 18.15 -4.54 2.38
C GLU A 467 19.45 -4.94 1.69
N ALA A 468 19.73 -6.24 1.64
CA ALA A 468 20.89 -6.74 0.94
C ALA A 468 20.60 -8.03 0.16
N ASN A 469 21.21 -8.17 -1.01
CA ASN A 469 21.10 -9.34 -1.85
C ASN A 469 22.51 -9.80 -2.24
N LEU A 470 22.70 -11.12 -2.27
CA LEU A 470 23.91 -11.77 -2.75
C LEU A 470 23.52 -12.78 -3.82
N SER A 471 24.15 -12.69 -4.97
CA SER A 471 24.01 -13.64 -6.07
C SER A 471 25.38 -14.25 -6.41
N PHE A 472 25.35 -15.50 -6.78
CA PHE A 472 26.49 -16.22 -7.33
C PHE A 472 26.04 -16.98 -8.56
N SER A 473 26.87 -16.97 -9.59
CA SER A 473 26.76 -17.89 -10.71
C SER A 473 28.15 -18.39 -11.08
N GLY A 474 28.27 -19.67 -11.34
CA GLY A 474 29.53 -20.28 -11.75
C GLY A 474 29.30 -21.40 -12.75
N SER A 475 30.20 -21.53 -13.72
CA SER A 475 30.22 -22.63 -14.68
C SER A 475 31.58 -23.21 -14.84
N TYR A 476 31.66 -24.54 -14.90
CA TYR A 476 32.86 -25.28 -15.15
C TYR A 476 32.60 -26.49 -16.06
N LYS A 477 33.22 -26.49 -17.23
CA LYS A 477 32.91 -27.48 -18.29
C LYS A 477 31.41 -27.50 -18.61
N ASN A 478 30.76 -28.64 -18.34
CA ASN A 478 29.33 -28.86 -18.63
C ASN A 478 28.43 -28.57 -17.43
N PHE A 479 28.96 -28.10 -16.32
CA PHE A 479 28.18 -27.83 -15.10
C PHE A 479 28.01 -26.34 -14.87
N ASP A 480 26.82 -25.94 -14.48
CA ASP A 480 26.53 -24.60 -13.99
C ASP A 480 25.79 -24.64 -12.64
N LEU A 481 26.09 -23.67 -11.80
CA LEU A 481 25.48 -23.49 -10.49
C LEU A 481 25.18 -22.02 -10.29
N SER A 482 23.97 -21.70 -9.89
CA SER A 482 23.64 -20.36 -9.40
C SER A 482 22.82 -20.40 -8.14
N PHE A 483 23.00 -19.39 -7.28
CA PHE A 483 22.16 -19.17 -6.12
C PHE A 483 21.99 -17.69 -5.84
N GLN A 484 20.88 -17.36 -5.19
CA GLN A 484 20.55 -16.01 -4.80
C GLN A 484 20.01 -15.97 -3.37
N PHE A 485 20.62 -15.14 -2.54
CA PHE A 485 20.11 -14.76 -1.22
C PHE A 485 19.51 -13.37 -1.26
N GLY A 486 18.41 -13.19 -0.53
CA GLY A 486 17.81 -11.88 -0.26
C GLY A 486 17.63 -11.70 1.24
N SER A 487 17.86 -10.50 1.73
CA SER A 487 17.73 -10.18 3.15
C SER A 487 17.15 -8.79 3.37
N ALA A 488 16.46 -8.63 4.49
CA ALA A 488 15.96 -7.35 4.97
C ALA A 488 16.16 -7.26 6.49
N TRP A 489 16.59 -6.11 6.99
CA TRP A 489 17.05 -5.94 8.35
C TRP A 489 16.49 -4.68 9.01
N GLY A 490 16.28 -4.76 10.34
CA GLY A 490 15.95 -3.61 11.16
C GLY A 490 14.49 -3.17 11.12
N HIS A 491 13.62 -3.96 10.51
CA HIS A 491 12.17 -3.75 10.56
C HIS A 491 11.51 -4.64 11.60
N LYS A 492 10.30 -4.28 11.95
CA LYS A 492 9.45 -5.02 12.89
C LYS A 492 8.22 -5.57 12.16
N LEU A 493 7.65 -6.61 12.73
CA LEU A 493 6.39 -7.23 12.29
C LEU A 493 5.45 -7.34 13.50
N TYR A 494 4.23 -6.84 13.36
CA TYR A 494 3.20 -7.05 14.38
C TYR A 494 2.41 -8.32 14.04
N ASN A 495 2.53 -9.35 14.88
CA ASN A 495 1.95 -10.66 14.64
C ASN A 495 0.51 -10.75 15.16
N VAL A 496 -0.44 -10.34 14.33
CA VAL A 496 -1.87 -10.39 14.65
C VAL A 496 -2.37 -11.82 14.87
N ASN A 497 -1.74 -12.83 14.23
CA ASN A 497 -2.12 -14.22 14.46
C ASN A 497 -1.86 -14.64 15.91
N ARG A 498 -0.72 -14.22 16.49
CA ARG A 498 -0.46 -14.47 17.91
C ARG A 498 -1.48 -13.79 18.80
N LEU A 499 -1.86 -12.56 18.48
CA LEU A 499 -2.89 -11.84 19.21
C LEU A 499 -4.23 -12.62 19.22
N TYR A 500 -4.64 -13.18 18.06
CA TYR A 500 -5.86 -13.97 17.95
C TYR A 500 -5.75 -15.35 18.61
N TYR A 501 -4.65 -16.07 18.37
CA TYR A 501 -4.52 -17.48 18.78
C TYR A 501 -3.80 -17.68 20.11
N GLU A 502 -3.30 -16.60 20.74
CA GLU A 502 -2.78 -16.59 22.10
C GLU A 502 -3.61 -15.74 23.08
N GLY A 503 -4.70 -15.12 22.60
CA GLY A 503 -5.53 -14.22 23.41
C GLY A 503 -6.31 -14.93 24.53
N MET A 504 -6.74 -16.17 24.30
CA MET A 504 -7.51 -17.00 25.25
C MET A 504 -8.77 -16.31 25.83
N ASP A 505 -9.35 -15.44 25.02
CA ASP A 505 -10.45 -14.52 25.37
C ASP A 505 -11.83 -15.00 24.91
N ALA A 506 -11.88 -16.00 24.01
CA ALA A 506 -13.11 -16.48 23.38
C ALA A 506 -13.04 -17.99 23.04
N GLY A 507 -14.17 -18.59 22.73
CA GLY A 507 -14.26 -20.00 22.33
C GLY A 507 -13.75 -20.22 20.89
N ARG A 508 -12.43 -20.44 20.73
CA ARG A 508 -11.78 -20.73 19.44
C ARG A 508 -10.60 -21.69 19.62
N ASN A 509 -10.03 -22.17 18.54
CA ASN A 509 -8.78 -22.93 18.61
C ASN A 509 -7.61 -21.98 18.89
N TYR A 510 -6.71 -22.40 19.78
CA TYR A 510 -5.53 -21.65 20.19
C TYR A 510 -4.24 -22.36 19.78
N PHE A 511 -3.14 -21.61 19.74
CA PHE A 511 -1.81 -22.20 19.58
C PHE A 511 -1.43 -23.04 20.81
N THR A 512 -0.59 -24.05 20.61
CA THR A 512 -0.10 -24.90 21.70
C THR A 512 0.71 -24.11 22.75
N SER A 513 1.25 -22.94 22.39
CA SER A 513 1.88 -22.01 23.32
C SER A 513 0.99 -21.62 24.50
N THR A 514 -0.35 -21.59 24.30
CA THR A 514 -1.31 -21.26 25.36
C THR A 514 -1.42 -22.30 26.46
N MET A 515 -0.90 -23.51 26.24
CA MET A 515 -0.78 -24.53 27.30
C MET A 515 0.17 -24.08 28.42
N ASN A 516 1.04 -23.11 28.14
CA ASN A 516 1.92 -22.46 29.13
C ASN A 516 1.25 -21.24 29.80
N ALA A 517 -0.08 -21.10 29.73
CA ALA A 517 -0.80 -20.04 30.40
C ALA A 517 -0.45 -19.97 31.90
N TRP A 518 -0.44 -18.74 32.42
CA TRP A 518 -0.16 -18.52 33.83
C TRP A 518 -1.18 -19.20 34.73
N THR A 519 -0.69 -19.93 35.71
CA THR A 519 -1.43 -20.47 36.84
C THR A 519 -0.56 -20.30 38.10
N PRO A 520 -1.11 -20.45 39.31
CA PRO A 520 -0.29 -20.42 40.53
C PRO A 520 0.86 -21.45 40.53
N GLN A 521 0.68 -22.56 39.81
CA GLN A 521 1.70 -23.63 39.66
C GLN A 521 2.67 -23.36 38.51
N ASN A 522 2.37 -22.40 37.61
CA ASN A 522 3.17 -22.02 36.46
C ASN A 522 3.40 -20.50 36.43
N ALA A 523 3.87 -19.94 37.54
CA ALA A 523 4.00 -18.49 37.74
C ALA A 523 5.15 -17.87 36.95
N GLY A 524 6.15 -18.64 36.48
CA GLY A 524 7.32 -18.12 35.74
C GLY A 524 7.09 -17.90 34.24
N THR A 525 5.87 -18.09 33.73
CA THR A 525 5.54 -17.95 32.33
C THR A 525 5.37 -16.50 31.89
N SER A 526 5.60 -16.21 30.61
CA SER A 526 5.27 -14.94 29.95
C SER A 526 3.86 -14.96 29.29
N MET A 527 3.16 -16.09 29.34
CA MET A 527 1.81 -16.25 28.77
C MET A 527 0.78 -15.87 29.85
N PRO A 528 -0.13 -14.89 29.60
CA PRO A 528 -1.12 -14.50 30.60
C PRO A 528 -2.09 -15.64 30.93
N ARG A 529 -2.85 -15.49 32.02
CA ARG A 529 -3.90 -16.42 32.37
C ARG A 529 -5.00 -16.49 31.30
N ALA A 530 -5.60 -17.65 31.12
CA ALA A 530 -6.77 -17.82 30.27
C ALA A 530 -8.03 -17.27 30.98
N VAL A 531 -8.70 -16.30 30.36
CA VAL A 531 -9.91 -15.69 30.91
C VAL A 531 -10.85 -15.23 29.79
N LEU A 532 -12.10 -15.69 29.91
CA LEU A 532 -13.15 -15.35 28.94
C LEU A 532 -13.46 -13.84 28.98
N GLY A 533 -13.55 -13.21 27.80
CA GLY A 533 -13.91 -11.81 27.65
C GLY A 533 -12.78 -10.82 27.94
N ASP A 534 -11.58 -11.29 28.32
CA ASP A 534 -10.37 -10.50 28.53
C ASP A 534 -10.57 -9.16 29.31
N PRO A 535 -11.06 -9.20 30.56
CA PRO A 535 -11.44 -7.98 31.29
C PRO A 535 -10.27 -7.02 31.58
N ASN A 536 -9.02 -7.50 31.54
CA ASN A 536 -7.80 -6.67 31.67
C ASN A 536 -7.27 -6.22 30.32
N GLU A 537 -7.90 -6.63 29.21
CA GLU A 537 -7.41 -6.38 27.84
C GLU A 537 -5.96 -6.84 27.63
N ASN A 538 -5.64 -8.09 28.05
CA ASN A 538 -4.33 -8.70 27.80
C ASN A 538 -4.02 -8.78 26.30
N THR A 539 -5.04 -8.69 25.44
CA THR A 539 -4.96 -8.65 23.97
C THR A 539 -4.86 -7.24 23.39
N ARG A 540 -4.67 -6.18 24.21
CA ARG A 540 -4.49 -4.82 23.67
C ARG A 540 -3.19 -4.71 22.83
N GLU A 541 -3.09 -3.65 22.05
CA GLU A 541 -1.98 -3.39 21.12
C GLU A 541 -0.67 -3.12 21.88
N SER A 542 0.04 -4.19 22.22
CA SER A 542 1.27 -4.11 23.00
C SER A 542 2.48 -4.67 22.26
N ASP A 543 3.65 -4.39 22.81
CA ASP A 543 4.95 -4.91 22.36
C ASP A 543 5.07 -6.43 22.46
N ARG A 544 4.18 -7.10 23.20
CA ARG A 544 4.10 -8.57 23.30
C ARG A 544 3.98 -9.27 21.93
N PHE A 545 3.27 -8.66 20.99
CA PHE A 545 3.01 -9.20 19.67
C PHE A 545 3.93 -8.63 18.58
N LEU A 546 4.90 -7.78 18.98
CA LEU A 546 5.86 -7.18 18.08
C LEU A 546 7.09 -8.07 17.94
N GLU A 547 7.38 -8.49 16.71
CA GLU A 547 8.48 -9.40 16.41
C GLU A 547 9.57 -8.71 15.58
N ASN A 548 10.79 -9.25 15.63
CA ASN A 548 11.84 -8.84 14.72
C ASN A 548 11.56 -9.40 13.33
N GLY A 549 11.35 -8.53 12.35
CA GLY A 549 11.07 -8.90 10.97
C GLY A 549 12.31 -9.22 10.14
N SER A 550 13.52 -9.05 10.70
CA SER A 550 14.78 -9.25 9.95
C SER A 550 14.95 -10.71 9.51
N PHE A 551 15.35 -10.91 8.26
CA PHE A 551 15.53 -12.25 7.70
C PHE A 551 16.66 -12.29 6.66
N VAL A 552 17.16 -13.50 6.44
CA VAL A 552 17.96 -13.91 5.27
C VAL A 552 17.24 -15.09 4.63
N ARG A 553 17.02 -15.03 3.32
CA ARG A 553 16.31 -16.05 2.56
C ARG A 553 17.10 -16.48 1.35
N LEU A 554 17.25 -17.78 1.18
CA LEU A 554 17.67 -18.37 -0.09
C LEU A 554 16.47 -18.32 -1.04
N ARG A 555 16.58 -17.51 -2.13
CA ARG A 555 15.49 -17.28 -3.09
C ARG A 555 15.52 -18.27 -4.25
N GLN A 556 16.72 -18.61 -4.68
CA GLN A 556 16.91 -19.48 -5.85
C GLN A 556 18.17 -20.30 -5.68
N VAL A 557 18.10 -21.56 -6.09
CA VAL A 557 19.24 -22.43 -6.41
C VAL A 557 18.93 -23.09 -7.72
N GLN A 558 19.87 -23.02 -8.64
CA GLN A 558 19.76 -23.68 -9.94
C GLN A 558 21.07 -24.43 -10.19
N PHE A 559 20.93 -25.67 -10.60
CA PHE A 559 22.03 -26.51 -11.08
C PHE A 559 21.69 -26.98 -12.49
N GLY A 560 22.64 -26.84 -13.40
CA GLY A 560 22.51 -27.27 -14.79
C GLY A 560 23.67 -28.17 -15.21
N TYR A 561 23.38 -29.05 -16.18
CA TYR A 561 24.34 -29.86 -16.89
C TYR A 561 24.01 -29.86 -18.37
N SER A 562 24.92 -29.43 -19.23
CA SER A 562 24.74 -29.31 -20.70
C SER A 562 25.78 -30.09 -21.49
#